data_4095e38f7eaad18aa1f732f5a2a05abc
#
_entry.id   4095e38f7eaad18aa1f732f5a2a05abc
#
_cell.length_a   1.000
_cell.length_b   1.000
_cell.length_c   1.000
_cell.angle_alpha   90.00
_cell.angle_beta   90.00
_cell.angle_gamma   90.00
#
_symmetry.space_group_name_H-M   'P 1'
#
loop_
_entity.id
_entity.type
_entity.pdbx_description
1 polymer ?
#
loop_
_entity_poly.entity_id
_entity_poly.type
_entity_poly.pdbx_seq_one_letter_code
_entity_poly.pdbx_strand_id
1 'polypeptide(L)'
;MNTNQKLRTFDLIREAVLPEYRDRVAEYLILYEEALHDANARPDEVRCAANQLKGYLRGLNTTRVLGMADLEELERRISESWLQ
;
A
#
# COMPACT_ATOMS: atom_id res chain seq x y z
N MET A 1 8.39 11.47 4.64
CA MET A 1 8.36 10.30 5.54
C MET A 1 9.66 9.52 5.47
N ASN A 2 10.13 9.00 6.59
CA ASN A 2 11.36 8.21 6.61
C ASN A 2 11.08 6.75 6.22
N THR A 3 12.14 5.95 6.05
CA THR A 3 12.04 4.56 5.62
C THR A 3 11.18 3.72 6.57
N ASN A 4 11.30 3.93 7.88
CA ASN A 4 10.52 3.17 8.87
C ASN A 4 9.02 3.44 8.74
N GLN A 5 8.64 4.68 8.46
CA GLN A 5 7.24 5.04 8.26
C GLN A 5 6.69 4.46 6.96
N LYS A 6 7.51 4.38 5.91
CA LYS A 6 7.13 3.75 4.64
C LYS A 6 6.90 2.26 4.83
N LEU A 7 7.82 1.57 5.53
CA LEU A 7 7.66 0.16 5.85
C LEU A 7 6.42 -0.08 6.70
N ARG A 8 6.17 0.78 7.67
CA ARG A 8 4.99 0.70 8.54
C ARG A 8 3.68 0.77 7.76
N THR A 9 3.66 1.46 6.62
CA THR A 9 2.46 1.54 5.80
C THR A 9 1.99 0.15 5.36
N PHE A 10 2.91 -0.73 4.95
CA PHE A 10 2.56 -2.09 4.56
C PHE A 10 2.06 -2.92 5.74
N ASP A 11 2.65 -2.76 6.91
CA ASP A 11 2.16 -3.41 8.13
C ASP A 11 0.73 -2.99 8.44
N LEU A 12 0.43 -1.70 8.29
CA LEU A 12 -0.91 -1.17 8.53
C LEU A 12 -1.94 -1.73 7.54
N ILE A 13 -1.54 -1.92 6.27
CA ILE A 13 -2.43 -2.56 5.30
C ILE A 13 -2.76 -3.98 5.74
N ARG A 14 -1.74 -4.76 6.10
CA ARG A 14 -1.94 -6.15 6.53
C ARG A 14 -2.83 -6.24 7.77
N GLU A 15 -2.68 -5.32 8.71
CA GLU A 15 -3.47 -5.28 9.93
C GLU A 15 -4.93 -4.85 9.67
N ALA A 16 -5.15 -3.98 8.68
CA ALA A 16 -6.46 -3.38 8.42
C ALA A 16 -7.41 -4.32 7.66
N VAL A 17 -6.89 -5.23 6.82
CA VAL A 17 -7.74 -6.13 6.03
C VAL A 17 -8.37 -7.20 6.91
N LEU A 18 -9.51 -7.74 6.46
CA LEU A 18 -10.17 -8.83 7.16
C LEU A 18 -9.21 -10.00 7.37
N PRO A 19 -9.19 -10.61 8.58
CA PRO A 19 -8.21 -11.64 8.92
C PRO A 19 -8.16 -12.82 7.94
N GLU A 20 -9.31 -13.25 7.40
CA GLU A 20 -9.37 -14.37 6.46
C GLU A 20 -8.68 -14.10 5.12
N TYR A 21 -8.41 -12.83 4.79
CA TYR A 21 -7.73 -12.45 3.55
C TYR A 21 -6.29 -12.00 3.77
N ARG A 22 -5.84 -11.97 5.02
CA ARG A 22 -4.56 -11.35 5.38
C ARG A 22 -3.37 -11.98 4.67
N ASP A 23 -3.31 -13.31 4.64
CA ASP A 23 -2.18 -14.00 4.02
C ASP A 23 -2.13 -13.76 2.51
N ARG A 24 -3.28 -13.81 1.85
CA ARG A 24 -3.35 -13.54 0.40
C ARG A 24 -2.98 -12.11 0.07
N VAL A 25 -3.46 -11.17 0.86
CA VAL A 25 -3.11 -9.75 0.68
C VAL A 25 -1.62 -9.55 0.91
N ALA A 26 -1.05 -10.17 1.95
CA ALA A 26 0.38 -10.06 2.23
C ALA A 26 1.23 -10.55 1.05
N GLU A 27 0.86 -11.67 0.42
CA GLU A 27 1.55 -12.17 -0.76
C GLU A 27 1.51 -11.17 -1.91
N TYR A 28 0.35 -10.57 -2.15
CA TYR A 28 0.18 -9.60 -3.24
C TYR A 28 0.96 -8.32 -2.99
N LEU A 29 1.05 -7.90 -1.72
CA LEU A 29 1.76 -6.68 -1.35
C LEU A 29 3.26 -6.75 -1.59
N ILE A 30 3.84 -7.95 -1.64
CA ILE A 30 5.29 -8.11 -1.88
C ILE A 30 5.71 -7.40 -3.17
N LEU A 31 4.90 -7.47 -4.23
CA LEU A 31 5.21 -6.79 -5.49
C LEU A 31 5.35 -5.28 -5.32
N TYR A 32 4.45 -4.69 -4.54
CA TYR A 32 4.49 -3.24 -4.30
C TYR A 32 5.61 -2.86 -3.33
N GLU A 33 5.86 -3.70 -2.33
CA GLU A 33 6.96 -3.46 -1.39
C GLU A 33 8.30 -3.43 -2.12
N GLU A 34 8.55 -4.40 -2.99
CA GLU A 34 9.77 -4.46 -3.76
C GLU A 34 9.93 -3.24 -4.66
N ALA A 35 8.88 -2.85 -5.38
CA ALA A 35 8.93 -1.71 -6.28
C ALA A 35 9.13 -0.39 -5.53
N LEU A 36 8.48 -0.21 -4.38
CA LEU A 36 8.50 1.04 -3.63
C LEU A 36 9.72 1.20 -2.74
N HIS A 37 10.44 0.12 -2.47
CA HIS A 37 11.67 0.16 -1.67
C HIS A 37 12.93 -0.09 -2.50
N ASP A 38 12.81 -0.16 -3.82
CA ASP A 38 13.95 -0.33 -4.71
C ASP A 38 14.75 0.98 -4.78
N ALA A 39 15.98 0.95 -4.27
CA ALA A 39 16.85 2.11 -4.24
C ALA A 39 17.25 2.58 -5.64
N ASN A 40 17.15 1.72 -6.65
CA ASN A 40 17.52 2.02 -8.04
C ASN A 40 16.31 2.39 -8.90
N ALA A 41 15.10 2.38 -8.35
CA ALA A 41 13.89 2.72 -9.10
C ALA A 41 13.87 4.21 -9.47
N ARG A 42 13.43 4.49 -10.69
CA ARG A 42 13.28 5.87 -11.15
C ARG A 42 12.02 6.49 -10.52
N PRO A 43 11.99 7.83 -10.37
CA PRO A 43 10.82 8.50 -9.77
C PRO A 43 9.49 8.18 -10.44
N ASP A 44 9.46 8.02 -11.76
CA ASP A 44 8.24 7.67 -12.47
C ASP A 44 7.80 6.23 -12.19
N GLU A 45 8.74 5.30 -11.99
CA GLU A 45 8.45 3.93 -11.61
C GLU A 45 7.84 3.86 -10.20
N VAL A 46 8.40 4.62 -9.27
CA VAL A 46 7.88 4.71 -7.89
C VAL A 46 6.46 5.27 -7.90
N ARG A 47 6.24 6.34 -8.68
CA ARG A 47 4.92 6.97 -8.77
C ARG A 47 3.89 6.00 -9.35
N CYS A 48 4.27 5.27 -10.39
CA CYS A 48 3.40 4.27 -11.00
C CYS A 48 3.01 3.19 -9.98
N ALA A 49 4.00 2.64 -9.27
CA ALA A 49 3.76 1.60 -8.27
C ALA A 49 2.86 2.10 -7.14
N ALA A 50 3.08 3.34 -6.67
CA ALA A 50 2.25 3.93 -5.61
C ALA A 50 0.79 4.10 -6.06
N ASN A 51 0.58 4.55 -7.29
CA ASN A 51 -0.78 4.68 -7.83
C ASN A 51 -1.45 3.31 -8.02
N GLN A 52 -0.70 2.31 -8.45
CA GLN A 52 -1.21 0.94 -8.55
C GLN A 52 -1.60 0.38 -7.20
N LEU A 53 -0.79 0.64 -6.17
CA LEU A 53 -1.11 0.23 -4.80
C LEU A 53 -2.41 0.87 -4.33
N LYS A 54 -2.60 2.16 -4.57
CA LYS A 54 -3.86 2.85 -4.24
C LYS A 54 -5.05 2.19 -4.93
N GLY A 55 -4.89 1.84 -6.22
CA GLY A 55 -5.94 1.14 -6.98
C GLY A 55 -6.27 -0.23 -6.38
N TYR A 56 -5.25 -0.97 -5.97
CA TYR A 56 -5.43 -2.26 -5.32
C TYR A 56 -6.22 -2.12 -4.01
N LEU A 57 -5.89 -1.12 -3.19
CA LEU A 57 -6.60 -0.87 -1.93
C LEU A 57 -8.06 -0.49 -2.18
N ARG A 58 -8.34 0.28 -3.22
CA ARG A 58 -9.72 0.59 -3.59
C ARG A 58 -10.49 -0.65 -3.99
N GLY A 59 -9.85 -1.58 -4.70
CA GLY A 59 -10.44 -2.88 -5.03
C GLY A 59 -10.78 -3.68 -3.77
N LEU A 60 -9.89 -3.67 -2.79
CA LEU A 60 -10.14 -4.33 -1.50
C LEU A 60 -11.32 -3.68 -0.76
N ASN A 61 -11.46 -2.37 -0.86
CA ASN A 61 -12.60 -1.69 -0.26
C ASN A 61 -13.92 -2.03 -0.99
N THR A 62 -13.89 -2.04 -2.32
CA THR A 62 -15.08 -2.38 -3.12
C THR A 62 -15.61 -3.77 -2.78
N THR A 63 -14.70 -4.72 -2.51
CA THR A 63 -15.05 -6.09 -2.14
C THR A 63 -15.24 -6.28 -0.64
N ARG A 64 -15.19 -5.20 0.14
CA ARG A 64 -15.40 -5.18 1.59
C ARG A 64 -14.33 -5.93 2.39
N VAL A 65 -13.16 -6.11 1.81
CA VAL A 65 -11.99 -6.67 2.51
C VAL A 65 -11.31 -5.60 3.37
N LEU A 66 -11.42 -4.34 2.95
CA LEU A 66 -10.83 -3.18 3.61
C LEU A 66 -11.92 -2.12 3.85
N GLY A 67 -12.02 -1.61 5.07
CA GLY A 67 -12.99 -0.57 5.41
C GLY A 67 -12.66 0.78 4.81
N MET A 68 -13.67 1.65 4.67
CA MET A 68 -13.51 2.97 4.04
C MET A 68 -12.59 3.88 4.84
N ALA A 69 -12.71 3.91 6.17
CA ALA A 69 -11.86 4.75 7.01
C ALA A 69 -10.38 4.35 6.88
N ASP A 70 -10.12 3.04 6.82
CA ASP A 70 -8.76 2.54 6.62
C ASP A 70 -8.25 2.88 5.23
N LEU A 71 -9.10 2.75 4.19
CA LEU A 71 -8.72 3.12 2.84
C LEU A 71 -8.29 4.58 2.76
N GLU A 72 -9.08 5.49 3.33
CA GLU A 72 -8.76 6.93 3.30
C GLU A 72 -7.43 7.22 3.98
N GLU A 73 -7.20 6.65 5.15
CA GLU A 73 -5.95 6.84 5.89
C GLU A 73 -4.75 6.27 5.13
N LEU A 74 -4.91 5.08 4.57
CA LEU A 74 -3.82 4.44 3.82
C LEU A 74 -3.51 5.18 2.53
N GLU A 75 -4.53 5.68 1.82
CA GLU A 75 -4.30 6.51 0.62
C GLU A 75 -3.53 7.78 0.97
N ARG A 76 -3.85 8.41 2.09
CA ARG A 76 -3.13 9.58 2.58
C ARG A 76 -1.67 9.25 2.83
N ARG A 77 -1.39 8.15 3.53
CA ARG A 77 -0.02 7.72 3.82
C ARG A 77 0.77 7.42 2.55
N ILE A 78 0.16 6.75 1.58
CA ILE A 78 0.81 6.44 0.31
C ILE A 78 1.15 7.72 -0.44
N SER A 79 0.23 8.66 -0.49
CA SER A 79 0.45 9.94 -1.15
C SER A 79 1.59 10.72 -0.51
N GLU A 80 1.62 10.79 0.82
CA GLU A 80 2.67 11.49 1.54
C GLU A 80 4.04 10.80 1.41
N SER A 81 4.04 9.46 1.34
CA SER A 81 5.29 8.70 1.29
C SER A 81 5.94 8.68 -0.09
N TRP A 82 5.13 8.62 -1.15
CA TRP A 82 5.67 8.35 -2.50
C TRP A 82 5.17 9.28 -3.61
N LEU A 83 4.17 10.10 -3.35
CA LEU A 83 3.55 10.93 -4.41
C LEU A 83 3.75 12.43 -4.23
N GLN A 84 4.52 12.83 -3.21
CA GLN A 84 4.85 14.24 -2.99
C GLN A 84 6.28 14.56 -3.40
#